data_7ba260999cacbb1f3266217b54d66fb3
#
_entry.id   7ba260999cacbb1f3266217b54d66fb3
#
_cell.length_a   1.000
_cell.length_b   1.000
_cell.length_c   1.000
_cell.angle_alpha   90.00
_cell.angle_beta   90.00
_cell.angle_gamma   90.00
#
_symmetry.space_group_name_H-M   'P 1'
#
loop_
_entity.id
_entity.type
_entity.pdbx_description
1 polymer ?
#
loop_
_entity_poly.entity_id
_entity_poly.type
_entity_poly.pdbx_seq_one_letter_code
_entity_poly.pdbx_strand_id
1 'polypeptide(L)'
;LGQKRVMGIDPGFRTGCKVICLDAQGNLLHNENIYPHAPVHKTAEAVSKIQKMVEAYQIEAIAVGNGTASRETEDFLKHQTFRQDIQVFVVSEQGASIYSASKIARDEFPEYDVTVRGAVSIARRLMDPLAELVKIDPKSIGVGQYQHDVDQTKLKKSLDLTVESCVNLVGVNLNTASSHLLTYISGL
;
A
#
# COMPACT_ATOMS: atom_id res chain seq x y z
N LEU A 1 2.07 -8.70 -8.24
CA LEU A 1 1.31 -8.46 -9.49
C LEU A 1 2.15 -7.81 -10.59
N GLY A 2 3.27 -7.18 -10.24
CA GLY A 2 4.11 -6.49 -11.20
C GLY A 2 3.51 -5.16 -11.67
N GLN A 3 3.83 -4.79 -12.90
CA GLN A 3 3.44 -3.52 -13.52
C GLN A 3 1.98 -3.55 -13.97
N LYS A 4 1.07 -3.34 -13.01
CA LYS A 4 -0.37 -3.25 -13.20
C LYS A 4 -0.89 -1.91 -12.72
N ARG A 5 -1.99 -1.44 -13.32
CA ARG A 5 -2.72 -0.27 -12.83
C ARG A 5 -3.59 -0.69 -11.65
N VAL A 6 -3.27 -0.20 -10.48
CA VAL A 6 -3.87 -0.65 -9.22
C VAL A 6 -4.65 0.49 -8.56
N MET A 7 -5.87 0.17 -8.13
CA MET A 7 -6.60 0.99 -7.19
C MET A 7 -6.28 0.52 -5.77
N GLY A 8 -5.86 1.43 -4.91
CA GLY A 8 -5.65 1.18 -3.48
C GLY A 8 -6.78 1.75 -2.66
N ILE A 9 -7.24 0.99 -1.68
CA ILE A 9 -8.28 1.43 -0.74
C ILE A 9 -7.77 1.21 0.68
N ASP A 10 -7.68 2.31 1.43
CA ASP A 10 -7.49 2.31 2.87
C ASP A 10 -8.86 2.44 3.53
N PRO A 11 -9.40 1.33 4.12
CA PRO A 11 -10.78 1.28 4.58
C PRO A 11 -10.98 2.05 5.89
N GLY A 12 -12.16 2.63 6.06
CA GLY A 12 -12.55 3.28 7.30
C GLY A 12 -14.05 3.50 7.40
N PHE A 13 -14.59 3.44 8.63
CA PHE A 13 -16.01 3.70 8.86
C PHE A 13 -16.33 5.19 8.92
N ARG A 14 -15.78 5.90 9.91
CA ARG A 14 -16.11 7.31 10.18
C ARG A 14 -15.45 8.27 9.20
N THR A 15 -14.19 8.04 8.91
CA THR A 15 -13.39 8.88 8.00
C THR A 15 -13.65 8.57 6.53
N GLY A 16 -14.43 7.52 6.27
CA GLY A 16 -14.62 6.96 4.93
C GLY A 16 -13.43 6.11 4.49
N CYS A 17 -13.51 5.58 3.29
CA CYS A 17 -12.42 4.87 2.65
C CYS A 17 -11.63 5.83 1.76
N LYS A 18 -10.31 5.90 1.95
CA LYS A 18 -9.42 6.63 1.04
C LYS A 18 -9.14 5.75 -0.16
N VAL A 19 -9.47 6.24 -1.34
CA VAL A 19 -9.24 5.56 -2.62
C VAL A 19 -8.18 6.29 -3.40
N ILE A 20 -7.22 5.55 -3.95
CA ILE A 20 -6.20 6.09 -4.86
C ILE A 20 -6.12 5.24 -6.13
N CYS A 21 -5.68 5.83 -7.22
CA CYS A 21 -5.40 5.14 -8.47
C CYS A 21 -3.92 5.33 -8.82
N LEU A 22 -3.24 4.22 -9.12
CA LEU A 22 -1.85 4.21 -9.55
C LEU A 22 -1.74 3.77 -11.01
N ASP A 23 -0.74 4.33 -11.72
CA ASP A 23 -0.30 3.77 -13.00
C ASP A 23 0.54 2.49 -12.80
N ALA A 24 0.97 1.90 -13.91
CA ALA A 24 1.77 0.67 -13.91
C ALA A 24 3.17 0.83 -13.29
N GLN A 25 3.65 2.06 -13.10
CA GLN A 25 4.91 2.39 -12.44
C GLN A 25 4.73 2.75 -10.96
N GLY A 26 3.48 2.76 -10.47
CA GLY A 26 3.16 3.12 -9.09
C GLY A 26 3.08 4.62 -8.83
N ASN A 27 2.96 5.46 -9.87
CA ASN A 27 2.72 6.88 -9.72
C ASN A 27 1.25 7.15 -9.41
N LEU A 28 0.99 8.11 -8.53
CA LEU A 28 -0.36 8.50 -8.14
C LEU A 28 -1.03 9.31 -9.26
N LEU A 29 -2.14 8.79 -9.78
CA LEU A 29 -2.95 9.44 -10.81
C LEU A 29 -4.14 10.22 -10.22
N HIS A 30 -4.75 9.68 -9.17
CA HIS A 30 -5.95 10.25 -8.55
C HIS A 30 -6.13 9.77 -7.12
N ASN A 31 -6.80 10.59 -6.30
CA ASN A 31 -7.24 10.20 -4.96
C ASN A 31 -8.61 10.79 -4.65
N GLU A 32 -9.42 10.04 -3.90
CA GLU A 32 -10.75 10.47 -3.50
C GLU A 32 -11.19 9.74 -2.23
N ASN A 33 -12.15 10.31 -1.50
CA ASN A 33 -12.82 9.63 -0.40
C ASN A 33 -14.19 9.13 -0.85
N ILE A 34 -14.52 7.91 -0.39
CA ILE A 34 -15.85 7.34 -0.53
C ILE A 34 -16.40 6.93 0.84
N TYR A 35 -17.70 6.87 0.98
CA TYR A 35 -18.38 6.59 2.25
C TYR A 35 -19.43 5.48 2.08
N PRO A 36 -19.02 4.24 1.74
CA PRO A 36 -19.97 3.15 1.49
C PRO A 36 -20.62 2.62 2.77
N HIS A 37 -19.99 2.81 3.93
CA HIS A 37 -20.37 2.22 5.22
C HIS A 37 -21.07 3.21 6.16
N ALA A 38 -21.73 2.66 7.20
CA ALA A 38 -22.25 3.44 8.31
C ALA A 38 -21.11 4.21 9.01
N PRO A 39 -21.35 5.40 9.59
CA PRO A 39 -22.65 6.07 9.74
C PRO A 39 -23.10 6.87 8.52
N VAL A 40 -22.22 7.16 7.55
CA VAL A 40 -22.54 8.05 6.42
C VAL A 40 -23.40 7.37 5.36
N HIS A 41 -23.12 6.12 5.02
CA HIS A 41 -23.94 5.24 4.18
C HIS A 41 -24.30 5.79 2.78
N LYS A 42 -23.30 6.36 2.08
CA LYS A 42 -23.45 6.85 0.69
C LYS A 42 -23.05 5.77 -0.32
N THR A 43 -23.68 4.60 -0.23
CA THR A 43 -23.29 3.41 -1.00
C THR A 43 -23.41 3.64 -2.50
N ALA A 44 -24.52 4.20 -2.99
CA ALA A 44 -24.74 4.45 -4.42
C ALA A 44 -23.72 5.46 -5.01
N GLU A 45 -23.40 6.51 -4.26
CA GLU A 45 -22.37 7.48 -4.65
C GLU A 45 -20.99 6.80 -4.72
N ALA A 46 -20.65 5.98 -3.71
CA ALA A 46 -19.40 5.24 -3.67
C ALA A 46 -19.24 4.28 -4.86
N VAL A 47 -20.31 3.54 -5.21
CA VAL A 47 -20.34 2.66 -6.40
C VAL A 47 -20.04 3.47 -7.67
N SER A 48 -20.78 4.57 -7.88
CA SER A 48 -20.59 5.42 -9.06
C SER A 48 -19.16 5.96 -9.17
N LYS A 49 -18.57 6.39 -8.06
CA LYS A 49 -17.19 6.90 -8.01
C LYS A 49 -16.18 5.80 -8.36
N ILE A 50 -16.28 4.63 -7.73
CA ILE A 50 -15.38 3.49 -8.02
C ILE A 50 -15.47 3.09 -9.49
N GLN A 51 -16.66 2.93 -10.03
CA GLN A 51 -16.84 2.55 -11.43
C GLN A 51 -16.22 3.58 -12.40
N LYS A 52 -16.44 4.87 -12.16
CA LYS A 52 -15.81 5.95 -12.94
C LYS A 52 -14.31 5.93 -12.87
N MET A 53 -13.73 5.74 -11.67
CA MET A 53 -12.27 5.67 -11.51
C MET A 53 -11.68 4.43 -12.19
N VAL A 54 -12.35 3.28 -12.07
CA VAL A 54 -11.94 2.04 -12.75
C VAL A 54 -11.86 2.24 -14.26
N GLU A 55 -12.87 2.86 -14.86
CA GLU A 55 -12.90 3.13 -16.30
C GLU A 55 -11.88 4.22 -16.71
N ALA A 56 -11.87 5.36 -16.01
CA ALA A 56 -11.02 6.49 -16.35
C ALA A 56 -9.53 6.19 -16.27
N TYR A 57 -9.12 5.41 -15.28
CA TYR A 57 -7.72 5.06 -15.04
C TYR A 57 -7.37 3.64 -15.49
N GLN A 58 -8.32 2.92 -16.12
CA GLN A 58 -8.12 1.56 -16.64
C GLN A 58 -7.54 0.62 -15.59
N ILE A 59 -8.15 0.60 -14.40
CA ILE A 59 -7.70 -0.21 -13.27
C ILE A 59 -7.82 -1.69 -13.58
N GLU A 60 -6.77 -2.45 -13.29
CA GLU A 60 -6.67 -3.89 -13.53
C GLU A 60 -6.80 -4.73 -12.26
N ALA A 61 -6.55 -4.14 -11.09
CA ALA A 61 -6.69 -4.80 -9.79
C ALA A 61 -7.02 -3.80 -8.69
N ILE A 62 -7.66 -4.26 -7.62
CA ILE A 62 -7.97 -3.46 -6.44
C ILE A 62 -7.28 -4.07 -5.22
N ALA A 63 -6.52 -3.25 -4.48
CA ALA A 63 -5.90 -3.59 -3.21
C ALA A 63 -6.69 -2.95 -2.07
N VAL A 64 -7.14 -3.74 -1.10
CA VAL A 64 -7.85 -3.28 0.09
C VAL A 64 -6.98 -3.55 1.31
N GLY A 65 -6.72 -2.55 2.14
CA GLY A 65 -6.00 -2.72 3.41
C GLY A 65 -6.76 -3.65 4.36
N ASN A 66 -6.03 -4.44 5.15
CA ASN A 66 -6.62 -5.44 6.04
C ASN A 66 -6.97 -4.91 7.45
N GLY A 67 -7.06 -3.61 7.65
CA GLY A 67 -7.41 -2.98 8.91
C GLY A 67 -8.91 -2.87 9.16
N THR A 68 -9.28 -1.76 9.82
CA THR A 68 -10.69 -1.47 10.15
C THR A 68 -11.55 -1.39 8.90
N ALA A 69 -12.77 -1.96 8.94
CA ALA A 69 -13.73 -2.00 7.82
C ALA A 69 -13.25 -2.75 6.55
N SER A 70 -12.18 -3.54 6.65
CA SER A 70 -11.63 -4.29 5.52
C SER A 70 -12.64 -5.27 4.91
N ARG A 71 -13.29 -6.08 5.75
CA ARG A 71 -14.27 -7.09 5.28
C ARG A 71 -15.47 -6.45 4.61
N GLU A 72 -16.02 -5.41 5.23
CA GLU A 72 -17.17 -4.66 4.71
C GLU A 72 -16.83 -4.00 3.37
N THR A 73 -15.61 -3.50 3.23
CA THR A 73 -15.13 -2.88 1.97
C THR A 73 -14.88 -3.94 0.89
N GLU A 74 -14.31 -5.08 1.25
CA GLU A 74 -14.14 -6.21 0.34
C GLU A 74 -15.50 -6.73 -0.17
N ASP A 75 -16.45 -6.94 0.74
CA ASP A 75 -17.80 -7.38 0.41
C ASP A 75 -18.54 -6.34 -0.45
N PHE A 76 -18.41 -5.06 -0.12
CA PHE A 76 -18.94 -3.97 -0.94
C PHE A 76 -18.42 -4.04 -2.38
N LEU A 77 -17.13 -4.23 -2.57
CA LEU A 77 -16.51 -4.30 -3.90
C LEU A 77 -16.87 -5.55 -4.68
N LYS A 78 -16.95 -6.71 -4.02
CA LYS A 78 -17.33 -7.99 -4.66
C LYS A 78 -18.75 -8.01 -5.20
N HIS A 79 -19.63 -7.20 -4.63
CA HIS A 79 -21.02 -7.04 -5.13
C HIS A 79 -21.12 -6.08 -6.31
N GLN A 80 -20.02 -5.44 -6.73
CA GLN A 80 -20.03 -4.56 -7.89
C GLN A 80 -19.75 -5.33 -9.17
N THR A 81 -20.46 -4.96 -10.24
CA THR A 81 -20.13 -5.46 -11.58
C THR A 81 -19.25 -4.43 -12.27
N PHE A 82 -18.03 -4.81 -12.56
CA PHE A 82 -17.11 -4.03 -13.38
C PHE A 82 -17.18 -4.49 -14.82
N ARG A 83 -16.88 -3.59 -15.77
CA ARG A 83 -16.83 -3.95 -17.21
C ARG A 83 -15.67 -4.89 -17.55
N GLN A 84 -14.65 -4.91 -16.69
CA GLN A 84 -13.48 -5.79 -16.81
C GLN A 84 -13.48 -6.77 -15.64
N ASP A 85 -12.85 -7.91 -15.82
CA ASP A 85 -12.61 -8.86 -14.72
C ASP A 85 -11.54 -8.31 -13.79
N ILE A 86 -11.98 -7.56 -12.78
CA ILE A 86 -11.11 -6.93 -11.77
C ILE A 86 -11.11 -7.77 -10.51
N GLN A 87 -9.93 -8.23 -10.12
CA GLN A 87 -9.76 -8.96 -8.87
C GLN A 87 -9.52 -8.00 -7.70
N VAL A 88 -10.15 -8.30 -6.58
CA VAL A 88 -9.98 -7.58 -5.30
C VAL A 88 -9.08 -8.41 -4.39
N PHE A 89 -8.03 -7.79 -3.90
CA PHE A 89 -7.04 -8.41 -3.00
C PHE A 89 -7.02 -7.69 -1.66
N VAL A 90 -7.05 -8.46 -0.58
CA VAL A 90 -6.79 -7.94 0.76
C VAL A 90 -5.28 -7.93 1.00
N VAL A 91 -4.75 -6.76 1.34
CA VAL A 91 -3.30 -6.51 1.49
C VAL A 91 -3.00 -6.08 2.91
N SER A 92 -1.93 -6.62 3.49
CA SER A 92 -1.49 -6.19 4.82
C SER A 92 -1.13 -4.69 4.81
N GLU A 93 -1.73 -3.92 5.70
CA GLU A 93 -1.41 -2.50 5.92
C GLU A 93 -0.42 -2.28 7.07
N GLN A 94 0.13 -3.35 7.66
CA GLN A 94 1.07 -3.27 8.77
C GLN A 94 2.24 -2.33 8.44
N GLY A 95 2.45 -1.33 9.29
CA GLY A 95 3.47 -0.30 9.10
C GLY A 95 3.14 0.77 8.04
N ALA A 96 1.99 0.74 7.36
CA ALA A 96 1.62 1.76 6.37
C ALA A 96 1.50 3.16 6.99
N SER A 97 0.99 3.26 8.21
CA SER A 97 0.95 4.51 8.97
C SER A 97 2.34 5.05 9.30
N ILE A 98 3.30 4.17 9.60
CA ILE A 98 4.71 4.54 9.87
C ILE A 98 5.36 5.07 8.60
N TYR A 99 5.19 4.37 7.47
CA TYR A 99 5.65 4.86 6.18
C TYR A 99 5.05 6.23 5.85
N SER A 100 3.74 6.40 5.97
CA SER A 100 3.03 7.62 5.58
C SER A 100 3.53 8.87 6.31
N ALA A 101 4.00 8.73 7.54
CA ALA A 101 4.59 9.80 8.36
C ALA A 101 6.11 9.95 8.16
N SER A 102 6.77 9.03 7.45
CA SER A 102 8.21 9.02 7.26
C SER A 102 8.72 10.16 6.37
N LYS A 103 10.03 10.43 6.44
CA LYS A 103 10.68 11.35 5.51
C LYS A 103 10.56 10.86 4.05
N ILE A 104 10.75 9.55 3.83
CA ILE A 104 10.66 8.94 2.50
C ILE A 104 9.30 9.25 1.86
N ALA A 105 8.20 9.03 2.60
CA ALA A 105 6.86 9.29 2.08
C ALA A 105 6.60 10.79 1.82
N ARG A 106 7.16 11.67 2.64
CA ARG A 106 7.08 13.13 2.40
C ARG A 106 7.85 13.55 1.16
N ASP A 107 9.02 12.96 0.92
CA ASP A 107 9.83 13.26 -0.25
C ASP A 107 9.18 12.71 -1.55
N GLU A 108 8.54 11.52 -1.47
CA GLU A 108 7.82 10.92 -2.61
C GLU A 108 6.50 11.65 -2.94
N PHE A 109 5.78 12.12 -1.91
CA PHE A 109 4.47 12.74 -2.05
C PHE A 109 4.33 14.00 -1.16
N PRO A 110 5.08 15.08 -1.47
CA PRO A 110 5.12 16.27 -0.61
C PRO A 110 3.77 17.00 -0.51
N GLU A 111 2.96 16.94 -1.57
CA GLU A 111 1.68 17.66 -1.67
C GLU A 111 0.49 16.89 -1.07
N TYR A 112 0.69 15.64 -0.63
CA TYR A 112 -0.38 14.77 -0.14
C TYR A 112 -0.25 14.52 1.36
N ASP A 113 -1.36 14.32 2.02
CA ASP A 113 -1.41 14.00 3.45
C ASP A 113 -1.08 12.52 3.76
N VAL A 114 -0.98 12.19 5.04
CA VAL A 114 -0.64 10.85 5.51
C VAL A 114 -1.66 9.79 5.08
N THR A 115 -2.93 10.15 4.90
CA THR A 115 -3.98 9.18 4.50
C THR A 115 -3.80 8.75 3.05
N VAL A 116 -3.49 9.68 2.16
CA VAL A 116 -3.18 9.39 0.76
C VAL A 116 -1.90 8.54 0.66
N ARG A 117 -0.83 8.94 1.37
CA ARG A 117 0.43 8.20 1.38
C ARG A 117 0.25 6.77 1.89
N GLY A 118 -0.59 6.57 2.92
CA GLY A 118 -0.94 5.24 3.44
C GLY A 118 -1.65 4.37 2.39
N ALA A 119 -2.65 4.90 1.71
CA ALA A 119 -3.37 4.20 0.65
C ALA A 119 -2.46 3.86 -0.55
N VAL A 120 -1.54 4.77 -0.92
CA VAL A 120 -0.51 4.49 -1.95
C VAL A 120 0.37 3.31 -1.53
N SER A 121 0.82 3.27 -0.28
CA SER A 121 1.63 2.15 0.23
C SER A 121 0.88 0.82 0.13
N ILE A 122 -0.40 0.78 0.49
CA ILE A 122 -1.26 -0.42 0.35
C ILE A 122 -1.30 -0.91 -1.10
N ALA A 123 -1.54 -0.01 -2.06
CA ALA A 123 -1.59 -0.37 -3.47
C ALA A 123 -0.24 -0.86 -4.00
N ARG A 124 0.85 -0.17 -3.66
CA ARG A 124 2.20 -0.53 -4.10
C ARG A 124 2.66 -1.88 -3.55
N ARG A 125 2.20 -2.28 -2.35
CA ARG A 125 2.46 -3.63 -1.81
C ARG A 125 1.86 -4.73 -2.65
N LEU A 126 0.73 -4.49 -3.32
CA LEU A 126 0.17 -5.45 -4.28
C LEU A 126 1.02 -5.54 -5.55
N MET A 127 1.64 -4.45 -5.98
CA MET A 127 2.50 -4.40 -7.15
C MET A 127 3.86 -5.07 -6.89
N ASP A 128 4.59 -4.58 -5.87
CA ASP A 128 5.89 -5.08 -5.44
C ASP A 128 6.02 -4.93 -3.91
N PRO A 129 5.70 -5.98 -3.14
CA PRO A 129 5.70 -5.91 -1.68
C PRO A 129 7.09 -5.63 -1.10
N LEU A 130 8.15 -6.21 -1.68
CA LEU A 130 9.50 -6.03 -1.15
C LEU A 130 9.98 -4.59 -1.34
N ALA A 131 9.80 -4.03 -2.52
CA ALA A 131 10.19 -2.64 -2.82
C ALA A 131 9.51 -1.63 -1.89
N GLU A 132 8.29 -1.91 -1.45
CA GLU A 132 7.55 -1.03 -0.54
C GLU A 132 7.90 -1.28 0.93
N LEU A 133 8.01 -2.53 1.35
CA LEU A 133 8.25 -2.88 2.75
C LEU A 133 9.66 -2.49 3.23
N VAL A 134 10.68 -2.47 2.37
CA VAL A 134 12.03 -2.04 2.74
C VAL A 134 12.13 -0.56 3.13
N LYS A 135 11.11 0.25 2.80
CA LYS A 135 11.02 1.66 3.21
C LYS A 135 10.68 1.84 4.70
N ILE A 136 10.29 0.76 5.38
CA ILE A 136 9.87 0.75 6.78
C ILE A 136 10.96 0.06 7.60
N ASP A 137 11.36 0.68 8.73
CA ASP A 137 12.26 0.02 9.69
C ASP A 137 11.61 -1.28 10.19
N PRO A 138 12.25 -2.45 10.01
CA PRO A 138 11.70 -3.74 10.45
C PRO A 138 11.29 -3.77 11.92
N LYS A 139 12.00 -3.05 12.79
CA LYS A 139 11.66 -2.94 14.22
C LYS A 139 10.31 -2.27 14.47
N SER A 140 9.90 -1.37 13.57
CA SER A 140 8.62 -0.67 13.66
C SER A 140 7.43 -1.54 13.29
N ILE A 141 7.65 -2.58 12.50
CA ILE A 141 6.60 -3.54 12.13
C ILE A 141 6.41 -4.60 13.23
N GLY A 142 7.45 -4.84 14.02
CA GLY A 142 7.50 -5.90 15.03
C GLY A 142 8.11 -7.20 14.49
N VAL A 143 9.21 -7.63 15.11
CA VAL A 143 9.95 -8.84 14.72
C VAL A 143 9.78 -9.97 15.71
N GLY A 144 9.36 -9.69 16.95
CA GLY A 144 9.12 -10.70 17.95
C GLY A 144 8.65 -10.14 19.29
N GLN A 145 8.03 -10.99 20.10
CA GLN A 145 7.49 -10.63 21.39
C GLN A 145 8.53 -10.00 22.33
N TYR A 146 9.76 -10.49 22.27
CA TYR A 146 10.87 -10.07 23.15
C TYR A 146 11.88 -9.14 22.47
N GLN A 147 11.49 -8.48 21.39
CA GLN A 147 12.41 -7.60 20.65
C GLN A 147 13.02 -6.49 21.50
N HIS A 148 12.33 -6.02 22.55
CA HIS A 148 12.79 -4.96 23.45
C HIS A 148 13.75 -5.48 24.55
N ASP A 149 13.83 -6.80 24.76
CA ASP A 149 14.63 -7.43 25.79
C ASP A 149 16.04 -7.79 25.31
N VAL A 150 16.31 -7.67 24.01
CA VAL A 150 17.61 -7.95 23.40
C VAL A 150 18.40 -6.68 23.14
N ASP A 151 19.72 -6.82 22.90
CA ASP A 151 20.58 -5.71 22.49
C ASP A 151 20.07 -5.07 21.19
N GLN A 152 19.66 -3.82 21.26
CA GLN A 152 19.02 -3.10 20.16
C GLN A 152 19.97 -2.84 18.99
N THR A 153 21.26 -2.68 19.26
CA THR A 153 22.30 -2.47 18.23
C THR A 153 22.52 -3.75 17.44
N LYS A 154 22.63 -4.88 18.14
CA LYS A 154 22.79 -6.20 17.51
C LYS A 154 21.53 -6.59 16.74
N LEU A 155 20.34 -6.33 17.31
CA LEU A 155 19.06 -6.57 16.63
C LEU A 155 18.99 -5.79 15.32
N LYS A 156 19.27 -4.48 15.35
CA LYS A 156 19.26 -3.66 14.13
C LYS A 156 20.21 -4.21 13.08
N LYS A 157 21.46 -4.49 13.45
CA LYS A 157 22.46 -5.04 12.51
C LYS A 157 22.00 -6.37 11.90
N SER A 158 21.42 -7.27 12.70
CA SER A 158 20.91 -8.56 12.22
C SER A 158 19.75 -8.37 11.25
N LEU A 159 18.84 -7.45 11.55
CA LEU A 159 17.71 -7.14 10.67
C LEU A 159 18.16 -6.51 9.35
N ASP A 160 19.07 -5.56 9.39
CA ASP A 160 19.64 -4.91 8.19
C ASP A 160 20.28 -5.97 7.26
N LEU A 161 21.10 -6.88 7.81
CA LEU A 161 21.69 -7.99 7.05
C LEU A 161 20.65 -8.95 6.48
N THR A 162 19.58 -9.21 7.22
CA THR A 162 18.48 -10.08 6.76
C THR A 162 17.73 -9.43 5.59
N VAL A 163 17.42 -8.13 5.69
CA VAL A 163 16.78 -7.39 4.61
C VAL A 163 17.65 -7.38 3.36
N GLU A 164 18.94 -7.05 3.50
CA GLU A 164 19.92 -7.08 2.40
C GLU A 164 19.95 -8.46 1.72
N SER A 165 20.05 -9.53 2.51
CA SER A 165 20.03 -10.91 2.00
C SER A 165 18.75 -11.23 1.23
N CYS A 166 17.58 -10.85 1.76
CA CYS A 166 16.29 -11.07 1.10
C CYS A 166 16.18 -10.29 -0.21
N VAL A 167 16.61 -9.03 -0.24
CA VAL A 167 16.59 -8.19 -1.45
C VAL A 167 17.47 -8.79 -2.54
N ASN A 168 18.68 -9.21 -2.19
CA ASN A 168 19.61 -9.82 -3.15
C ASN A 168 19.13 -11.19 -3.65
N LEU A 169 18.47 -11.98 -2.79
CA LEU A 169 17.91 -13.29 -3.16
C LEU A 169 16.74 -13.15 -4.15
N VAL A 170 15.85 -12.20 -3.92
CA VAL A 170 14.68 -11.95 -4.79
C VAL A 170 15.10 -11.27 -6.09
N GLY A 171 16.12 -10.42 -6.04
CA GLY A 171 16.54 -9.57 -7.13
C GLY A 171 15.66 -8.32 -7.28
N VAL A 172 16.16 -7.35 -8.04
CA VAL A 172 15.51 -6.04 -8.20
C VAL A 172 15.45 -5.66 -9.68
N ASN A 173 14.30 -5.16 -10.12
CA ASN A 173 14.19 -4.57 -11.44
C ASN A 173 14.72 -3.13 -11.39
N LEU A 174 15.88 -2.90 -11.99
CA LEU A 174 16.57 -1.61 -11.97
C LEU A 174 15.76 -0.47 -12.61
N ASN A 175 14.88 -0.80 -13.57
CA ASN A 175 14.07 0.21 -14.26
C ASN A 175 12.90 0.74 -13.41
N THR A 176 12.50 0.00 -12.37
CA THR A 176 11.36 0.34 -11.52
C THR A 176 11.73 0.53 -10.05
N ALA A 177 12.97 0.20 -9.69
CA ALA A 177 13.45 0.27 -8.31
C ALA A 177 13.57 1.72 -7.83
N SER A 178 13.11 1.98 -6.60
CA SER A 178 13.39 3.24 -5.93
C SER A 178 14.87 3.33 -5.53
N SER A 179 15.38 4.55 -5.40
CA SER A 179 16.75 4.77 -4.88
C SER A 179 16.98 4.11 -3.52
N HIS A 180 15.95 4.09 -2.67
CA HIS A 180 16.01 3.43 -1.38
C HIS A 180 16.19 1.91 -1.49
N LEU A 181 15.48 1.25 -2.41
CA LEU A 181 15.63 -0.19 -2.63
C LEU A 181 17.04 -0.53 -3.15
N LEU A 182 17.60 0.32 -4.02
CA LEU A 182 18.93 0.12 -4.58
C LEU A 182 20.05 0.14 -3.51
N THR A 183 19.85 0.82 -2.38
CA THR A 183 20.86 0.83 -1.29
C THR A 183 21.08 -0.55 -0.66
N TYR A 184 20.18 -1.51 -0.88
CA TYR A 184 20.30 -2.88 -0.38
C TYR A 184 20.96 -3.83 -1.39
N ILE A 185 21.33 -3.36 -2.57
CA ILE A 185 21.97 -4.20 -3.60
C ILE A 185 23.46 -4.22 -3.37
N SER A 186 24.00 -5.43 -3.18
CA SER A 186 25.44 -5.62 -3.03
C SER A 186 26.18 -5.25 -4.31
N GLY A 187 27.12 -4.31 -4.22
CA GLY A 187 27.98 -3.92 -5.35
C GLY A 187 27.48 -2.71 -6.17
N LEU A 188 26.41 -2.04 -5.72
CA LEU A 188 25.99 -0.74 -6.25
C LEU A 188 26.38 0.41 -5.31
#